data_90b9f2ceb12b4c57b21b4585d0009438
#
_entry.id   90b9f2ceb12b4c57b21b4585d0009438
#
_cell.length_a   1.000
_cell.length_b   1.000
_cell.length_c   1.000
_cell.angle_alpha   90.00
_cell.angle_beta   90.00
_cell.angle_gamma   90.00
#
_symmetry.space_group_name_H-M   'P 1'
#
loop_
_entity.id
_entity.type
_entity.pdbx_description
1 polymer ?
#
loop_
_entity_poly.entity_id
_entity_poly.type
_entity_poly.pdbx_seq_one_letter_code
_entity_poly.pdbx_strand_id
1 'polypeptide(L)'
;MKLEELGPINVIHGPNNVGKSNLLQAIQVFFALVGTRLGDWLPVGELSVDVSTRLKEMGFEPTEIFNLESPKPITLKTVIETDEDELLRAGLETEADTHQASIEIELRREVGNVLFSLKSFVLDDYFDVVSFKLRVKQQGAHPAIPTRDFLRQFLSFLTWNPLFQKQQIERFALIDVERLPSSELALKLYDAKESPELEQARRWEKFLDAMSAFSDILGDGMFIAIYDRHKNKANLSYQTSFARMPLHLLGSGVQQCVSLVGLLLMTNATIVSIEEPELNLRYSLQERLRDVFKQKLVGVLGGPSQIFLTSHSPAFESGPFFYQMERTPKGPVVTKRKVEQARLAVGFPQEVTPPGMNAANCYLSTDGIVRVPERIRQVLGLPNGGGVMFLERENRVEMLSDEQFAMILDEEPGDDGDEQS
;
A
#
# COMPACT_ATOMS: atom_id res chain seq x y z
N MET A 1 18.22 3.51 -0.05
CA MET A 1 17.10 2.71 0.52
C MET A 1 16.93 1.44 -0.28
N LYS A 2 16.53 0.33 0.34
CA LYS A 2 16.29 -0.94 -0.35
C LYS A 2 15.07 -1.61 0.29
N LEU A 3 14.12 -2.03 -0.54
CA LEU A 3 13.02 -2.92 -0.18
C LEU A 3 13.34 -4.29 -0.79
N GLU A 4 13.35 -5.33 0.02
CA GLU A 4 13.66 -6.70 -0.41
C GLU A 4 12.53 -7.65 -0.02
N GLU A 5 12.40 -8.73 -0.81
CA GLU A 5 11.40 -9.78 -0.58
C GLU A 5 9.98 -9.21 -0.45
N LEU A 6 9.57 -8.45 -1.47
CA LEU A 6 8.24 -7.87 -1.55
C LEU A 6 7.17 -8.95 -1.65
N GLY A 7 6.04 -8.72 -0.95
CA GLY A 7 4.86 -9.55 -1.03
C GLY A 7 3.71 -8.89 -1.80
N PRO A 8 2.53 -9.49 -1.84
CA PRO A 8 1.34 -8.88 -2.41
C PRO A 8 0.95 -7.58 -1.68
N ILE A 9 1.15 -7.51 -0.37
CA ILE A 9 0.88 -6.32 0.45
C ILE A 9 2.16 -5.93 1.19
N ASN A 10 2.64 -4.72 0.91
CA ASN A 10 3.88 -4.18 1.45
C ASN A 10 3.57 -2.92 2.27
N VAL A 11 3.70 -3.01 3.57
CA VAL A 11 3.40 -1.92 4.49
C VAL A 11 4.68 -1.22 4.91
N ILE A 12 4.74 0.10 4.72
CA ILE A 12 5.87 0.95 5.04
C ILE A 12 5.48 1.82 6.22
N HIS A 13 6.02 1.50 7.38
CA HIS A 13 5.82 2.23 8.61
C HIS A 13 6.95 3.22 8.87
N GLY A 14 6.66 4.26 9.61
CA GLY A 14 7.65 5.21 10.09
C GLY A 14 7.03 6.54 10.49
N PRO A 15 7.75 7.38 11.24
CA PRO A 15 7.27 8.68 11.65
C PRO A 15 6.99 9.60 10.47
N ASN A 16 6.26 10.69 10.73
CA ASN A 16 6.04 11.72 9.73
C ASN A 16 7.37 12.29 9.25
N ASN A 17 7.41 12.72 8.01
CA ASN A 17 8.55 13.40 7.41
C ASN A 17 9.84 12.57 7.29
N VAL A 18 9.75 11.23 7.38
CA VAL A 18 10.88 10.32 7.18
C VAL A 18 11.13 10.02 5.71
N GLY A 19 10.17 10.34 4.82
CA GLY A 19 10.27 10.15 3.37
C GLY A 19 9.48 8.96 2.82
N LYS A 20 8.45 8.49 3.52
CA LYS A 20 7.56 7.41 3.06
C LYS A 20 6.91 7.73 1.71
N SER A 21 6.29 8.92 1.60
CA SER A 21 5.70 9.40 0.35
C SER A 21 6.73 9.51 -0.78
N ASN A 22 7.93 10.01 -0.47
CA ASN A 22 9.01 10.09 -1.46
C ASN A 22 9.39 8.70 -2.01
N LEU A 23 9.31 7.65 -1.19
CA LEU A 23 9.56 6.29 -1.64
C LEU A 23 8.48 5.82 -2.62
N LEU A 24 7.19 6.06 -2.33
CA LEU A 24 6.10 5.73 -3.24
C LEU A 24 6.19 6.54 -4.54
N GLN A 25 6.53 7.83 -4.45
CA GLN A 25 6.76 8.69 -5.60
C GLN A 25 7.96 8.22 -6.43
N ALA A 26 9.03 7.71 -5.80
CA ALA A 26 10.16 7.14 -6.53
C ALA A 26 9.76 5.89 -7.34
N ILE A 27 8.88 5.05 -6.79
CA ILE A 27 8.32 3.90 -7.52
C ILE A 27 7.47 4.40 -8.70
N GLN A 28 6.62 5.40 -8.49
CA GLN A 28 5.82 6.04 -9.55
C GLN A 28 6.69 6.59 -10.68
N VAL A 29 7.72 7.36 -10.33
CA VAL A 29 8.67 7.93 -11.30
C VAL A 29 9.37 6.82 -12.08
N PHE A 30 9.80 5.75 -11.39
CA PHE A 30 10.43 4.62 -12.06
C PHE A 30 9.54 4.03 -13.16
N PHE A 31 8.31 3.63 -12.84
CA PHE A 31 7.41 3.01 -13.81
C PHE A 31 7.03 3.97 -14.94
N ALA A 32 6.77 5.23 -14.64
CA ALA A 32 6.42 6.23 -15.64
C ALA A 32 7.55 6.57 -16.61
N LEU A 33 8.80 6.53 -16.15
CA LEU A 33 9.95 6.83 -17.01
C LEU A 33 10.41 5.62 -17.81
N VAL A 34 10.40 4.42 -17.22
CA VAL A 34 10.84 3.20 -17.91
C VAL A 34 9.91 2.85 -19.06
N GLY A 35 8.58 3.11 -18.95
CA GLY A 35 7.60 2.78 -19.98
C GLY A 35 7.61 3.65 -21.24
N THR A 36 8.00 4.89 -21.10
CA THR A 36 7.59 5.89 -22.08
C THR A 36 8.38 5.95 -23.37
N ARG A 37 9.62 5.54 -23.45
CA ARG A 37 10.41 5.64 -24.71
C ARG A 37 11.73 4.87 -24.71
N LEU A 38 11.97 3.99 -23.74
CA LEU A 38 13.25 3.25 -23.69
C LEU A 38 13.56 2.51 -24.98
N GLY A 39 12.53 2.06 -25.69
CA GLY A 39 12.68 1.39 -26.96
C GLY A 39 13.29 2.23 -28.07
N ASP A 40 13.10 3.54 -28.03
CA ASP A 40 13.70 4.45 -29.03
C ASP A 40 15.16 4.73 -28.72
N TRP A 41 15.64 4.37 -27.51
CA TRP A 41 16.93 4.76 -26.96
C TRP A 41 17.93 3.62 -26.78
N LEU A 42 17.51 2.37 -26.94
CA LEU A 42 18.40 1.21 -26.97
C LEU A 42 18.88 0.94 -28.40
N PRO A 43 20.12 0.77 -28.67
CA PRO A 43 21.39 1.08 -28.02
C PRO A 43 22.27 1.96 -28.92
N VAL A 44 22.29 3.22 -28.79
CA VAL A 44 23.25 4.08 -29.53
C VAL A 44 23.90 5.05 -28.56
N GLY A 45 24.95 4.61 -27.88
CA GLY A 45 25.78 5.49 -27.07
C GLY A 45 25.18 6.00 -25.77
N GLU A 46 25.89 6.83 -25.05
CA GLU A 46 25.44 7.51 -23.83
C GLU A 46 24.30 8.49 -24.13
N LEU A 47 23.07 7.98 -24.30
CA LEU A 47 21.91 8.84 -24.48
C LEU A 47 21.23 9.08 -23.12
N SER A 48 21.46 10.26 -22.60
CA SER A 48 20.60 10.86 -21.61
C SER A 48 19.47 11.61 -22.31
N VAL A 49 18.25 11.46 -21.79
CA VAL A 49 17.07 12.11 -22.34
C VAL A 49 16.48 13.05 -21.33
N ASP A 50 16.09 14.24 -21.78
CA ASP A 50 15.37 15.20 -20.96
C ASP A 50 13.97 14.69 -20.65
N VAL A 51 13.71 14.45 -19.36
CA VAL A 51 12.42 13.99 -18.83
C VAL A 51 11.68 15.06 -18.04
N SER A 52 12.16 16.30 -18.06
CA SER A 52 11.61 17.42 -17.28
C SER A 52 10.13 17.64 -17.55
N THR A 53 9.70 17.58 -18.82
CA THR A 53 8.29 17.72 -19.19
C THR A 53 7.44 16.59 -18.61
N ARG A 54 7.93 15.35 -18.70
CA ARG A 54 7.20 14.19 -18.15
C ARG A 54 7.06 14.26 -16.64
N LEU A 55 8.11 14.68 -15.93
CA LEU A 55 8.06 14.89 -14.48
C LEU A 55 7.04 15.97 -14.11
N LYS A 56 6.96 17.07 -14.86
CA LYS A 56 5.94 18.12 -14.66
C LYS A 56 4.51 17.61 -14.91
N GLU A 57 4.28 16.81 -15.93
CA GLU A 57 2.99 16.15 -16.17
C GLU A 57 2.55 15.27 -15.02
N MET A 58 3.51 14.68 -14.28
CA MET A 58 3.28 13.89 -13.08
C MET A 58 3.14 14.74 -11.79
N GLY A 59 3.24 16.06 -11.88
CA GLY A 59 3.14 16.99 -10.76
C GLY A 59 4.45 17.22 -10.01
N PHE A 60 5.60 16.80 -10.55
CA PHE A 60 6.91 17.06 -9.94
C PHE A 60 7.56 18.30 -10.56
N GLU A 61 8.06 19.20 -9.71
CA GLU A 61 9.02 20.20 -10.18
C GLU A 61 10.39 19.53 -10.37
N PRO A 62 10.93 19.50 -11.61
CA PRO A 62 12.09 18.68 -11.96
C PRO A 62 13.31 18.92 -11.08
N THR A 63 13.49 20.14 -10.59
CA THR A 63 14.66 20.53 -9.78
C THR A 63 14.48 20.18 -8.29
N GLU A 64 13.26 20.04 -7.82
CA GLU A 64 12.94 19.78 -6.41
C GLU A 64 13.08 18.32 -5.99
N ILE A 65 13.12 17.39 -6.97
CA ILE A 65 13.34 15.97 -6.67
C ILE A 65 14.77 15.68 -6.17
N PHE A 66 15.72 16.62 -6.39
CA PHE A 66 17.10 16.48 -5.94
C PHE A 66 17.33 17.20 -4.62
N ASN A 67 18.26 16.66 -3.84
CA ASN A 67 18.74 17.36 -2.65
C ASN A 67 19.43 18.66 -3.06
N LEU A 68 18.93 19.79 -2.54
CA LEU A 68 19.46 21.13 -2.87
C LEU A 68 20.90 21.34 -2.40
N GLU A 69 21.27 20.72 -1.26
CA GLU A 69 22.61 20.84 -0.68
C GLU A 69 23.66 19.97 -1.41
N SER A 70 23.22 18.87 -1.99
CA SER A 70 24.10 17.93 -2.69
C SER A 70 23.34 17.29 -3.85
N PRO A 71 23.36 17.89 -5.04
CA PRO A 71 22.63 17.40 -6.22
C PRO A 71 23.31 16.18 -6.84
N LYS A 72 23.45 15.11 -6.05
CA LYS A 72 23.94 13.82 -6.53
C LYS A 72 22.90 13.20 -7.46
N PRO A 73 23.35 12.42 -8.46
CA PRO A 73 22.44 11.63 -9.26
C PRO A 73 21.55 10.73 -8.40
N ILE A 74 20.29 10.59 -8.80
CA ILE A 74 19.35 9.65 -8.17
C ILE A 74 19.39 8.36 -8.97
N THR A 75 19.76 7.27 -8.32
CA THR A 75 19.75 5.93 -8.92
C THR A 75 18.55 5.15 -8.38
N LEU A 76 17.71 4.67 -9.29
CA LEU A 76 16.60 3.78 -8.97
C LEU A 76 16.87 2.42 -9.59
N LYS A 77 16.81 1.36 -8.76
CA LYS A 77 16.98 -0.01 -9.20
C LYS A 77 15.79 -0.83 -8.75
N THR A 78 15.21 -1.58 -9.69
CA THR A 78 14.05 -2.42 -9.44
C THR A 78 14.29 -3.80 -10.03
N VAL A 79 13.85 -4.83 -9.32
CA VAL A 79 13.73 -6.20 -9.85
C VAL A 79 12.25 -6.50 -9.99
N ILE A 80 11.84 -6.84 -11.20
CA ILE A 80 10.47 -7.20 -11.54
C ILE A 80 10.45 -8.69 -11.87
N GLU A 81 9.58 -9.42 -11.22
CA GLU A 81 9.30 -10.82 -11.49
C GLU A 81 8.01 -10.93 -12.31
N THR A 82 8.04 -11.74 -13.35
CA THR A 82 6.90 -11.99 -14.23
C THR A 82 6.71 -13.48 -14.37
N ASP A 83 5.47 -13.94 -14.46
CA ASP A 83 5.14 -15.34 -14.71
C ASP A 83 4.96 -15.63 -16.22
N GLU A 84 4.87 -16.93 -16.57
CA GLU A 84 4.68 -17.37 -17.94
C GLU A 84 3.38 -16.82 -18.55
N ASP A 85 2.29 -16.80 -17.79
CA ASP A 85 0.98 -16.30 -18.25
C ASP A 85 1.04 -14.80 -18.60
N GLU A 86 1.75 -14.00 -17.82
CA GLU A 86 1.96 -12.58 -18.10
C GLU A 86 2.76 -12.39 -19.38
N LEU A 87 3.81 -13.19 -19.59
CA LEU A 87 4.67 -13.11 -20.77
C LEU A 87 3.94 -13.55 -22.05
N LEU A 88 3.19 -14.65 -21.98
CA LEU A 88 2.37 -15.12 -23.11
C LEU A 88 1.33 -14.08 -23.53
N ARG A 89 0.67 -13.41 -22.58
CA ARG A 89 -0.27 -12.31 -22.88
C ARG A 89 0.41 -11.11 -23.55
N ALA A 90 1.70 -10.92 -23.29
CA ALA A 90 2.51 -9.92 -23.97
C ALA A 90 3.00 -10.36 -25.35
N GLY A 91 2.71 -11.59 -25.76
CA GLY A 91 3.21 -12.16 -27.01
C GLY A 91 4.69 -12.53 -26.94
N LEU A 92 5.21 -12.79 -25.76
CA LEU A 92 6.59 -13.21 -25.51
C LEU A 92 6.59 -14.69 -25.18
N GLU A 93 7.15 -15.51 -26.06
CA GLU A 93 7.35 -16.94 -25.81
C GLU A 93 8.56 -17.16 -24.90
N THR A 94 8.41 -18.01 -23.90
CA THR A 94 9.46 -18.35 -22.95
C THR A 94 9.39 -19.84 -22.60
N GLU A 95 10.54 -20.41 -22.21
CA GLU A 95 10.64 -21.79 -21.72
C GLU A 95 10.68 -21.88 -20.19
N ALA A 96 10.76 -20.74 -19.49
CA ALA A 96 10.84 -20.70 -18.03
C ALA A 96 9.51 -20.26 -17.42
N ASP A 97 9.17 -20.84 -16.28
CA ASP A 97 7.93 -20.54 -15.54
C ASP A 97 7.90 -19.10 -14.98
N THR A 98 9.07 -18.55 -14.67
CA THR A 98 9.23 -17.18 -14.14
C THR A 98 10.45 -16.51 -14.71
N HIS A 99 10.40 -15.19 -14.86
CA HIS A 99 11.51 -14.36 -15.29
C HIS A 99 11.74 -13.18 -14.37
N GLN A 100 13.00 -12.87 -14.11
CA GLN A 100 13.39 -11.70 -13.33
C GLN A 100 14.11 -10.68 -14.19
N ALA A 101 13.58 -9.47 -14.26
CA ALA A 101 14.19 -8.35 -14.93
C ALA A 101 14.71 -7.34 -13.89
N SER A 102 16.03 -7.13 -13.87
CA SER A 102 16.66 -6.08 -13.07
C SER A 102 16.93 -4.85 -13.94
N ILE A 103 16.35 -3.71 -13.54
CA ILE A 103 16.45 -2.45 -14.27
C ILE A 103 17.06 -1.41 -13.34
N GLU A 104 18.09 -0.73 -13.81
CA GLU A 104 18.73 0.38 -13.09
C GLU A 104 18.74 1.63 -13.96
N ILE A 105 18.13 2.71 -13.45
CA ILE A 105 18.05 4.02 -14.10
C ILE A 105 18.74 5.07 -13.25
N GLU A 106 19.22 6.12 -13.90
CA GLU A 106 19.81 7.27 -13.23
C GLU A 106 19.16 8.55 -13.73
N LEU A 107 18.81 9.42 -12.76
CA LEU A 107 18.37 10.79 -13.01
C LEU A 107 19.48 11.75 -12.61
N ARG A 108 19.84 12.67 -13.49
CA ARG A 108 20.84 13.73 -13.24
C ARG A 108 20.21 15.09 -13.46
N ARG A 109 20.60 16.04 -12.62
CA ARG A 109 20.23 17.44 -12.80
C ARG A 109 21.27 18.13 -13.69
N GLU A 110 20.81 18.74 -14.78
CA GLU A 110 21.64 19.60 -15.65
C GLU A 110 20.89 20.90 -15.93
N VAL A 111 21.51 22.04 -15.56
CA VAL A 111 21.09 23.43 -15.86
C VAL A 111 19.57 23.60 -16.12
N GLY A 112 18.75 23.32 -15.09
CA GLY A 112 17.28 23.47 -15.18
C GLY A 112 16.52 22.27 -15.72
N ASN A 113 17.18 21.25 -16.22
CA ASN A 113 16.61 20.04 -16.77
C ASN A 113 16.96 18.81 -15.93
N VAL A 114 16.18 17.74 -16.10
CA VAL A 114 16.47 16.42 -15.54
C VAL A 114 16.71 15.45 -16.67
N LEU A 115 17.90 14.89 -16.68
CA LEU A 115 18.29 13.89 -17.66
C LEU A 115 18.11 12.49 -17.07
N PHE A 116 17.52 11.63 -17.86
CA PHE A 116 17.32 10.20 -17.57
C PHE A 116 18.29 9.36 -18.38
N SER A 117 18.88 8.36 -17.76
CA SER A 117 19.69 7.35 -18.43
C SER A 117 19.42 5.94 -17.89
N LEU A 118 19.38 4.95 -18.78
CA LEU A 118 19.36 3.53 -18.42
C LEU A 118 20.80 3.07 -18.12
N LYS A 119 21.08 2.67 -16.88
CA LYS A 119 22.40 2.20 -16.44
C LYS A 119 22.62 0.73 -16.71
N SER A 120 21.64 -0.08 -16.35
CA SER A 120 21.69 -1.51 -16.62
C SER A 120 20.30 -2.07 -16.82
N PHE A 121 20.22 -3.11 -17.61
CA PHE A 121 19.08 -3.97 -17.80
C PHE A 121 19.56 -5.41 -17.86
N VAL A 122 19.08 -6.25 -16.96
CA VAL A 122 19.44 -7.66 -16.88
C VAL A 122 18.15 -8.46 -16.86
N LEU A 123 17.99 -9.36 -17.80
CA LEU A 123 16.87 -10.29 -17.85
C LEU A 123 17.40 -11.69 -17.53
N ASP A 124 17.15 -12.18 -16.33
CA ASP A 124 17.67 -13.46 -15.83
C ASP A 124 19.17 -13.63 -16.13
N ASP A 125 19.53 -14.81 -16.66
CA ASP A 125 20.86 -15.10 -17.16
C ASP A 125 21.02 -14.94 -18.69
N TYR A 126 19.93 -14.52 -19.37
CA TYR A 126 19.91 -14.45 -20.83
C TYR A 126 20.53 -13.18 -21.39
N PHE A 127 20.22 -12.01 -20.79
CA PHE A 127 20.64 -10.74 -21.33
C PHE A 127 21.23 -9.82 -20.27
N ASP A 128 22.22 -9.07 -20.68
CA ASP A 128 22.82 -8.04 -19.88
C ASP A 128 23.12 -6.84 -20.77
N VAL A 129 22.47 -5.72 -20.47
CA VAL A 129 22.76 -4.43 -21.11
C VAL A 129 23.41 -3.55 -20.06
N VAL A 130 24.71 -3.50 -20.06
CA VAL A 130 25.51 -2.63 -19.18
C VAL A 130 26.21 -1.59 -20.05
N SER A 131 26.07 -0.32 -19.67
CA SER A 131 26.70 0.79 -20.40
C SER A 131 26.41 0.75 -21.91
N PHE A 132 25.14 0.47 -22.27
CA PHE A 132 24.64 0.39 -23.66
C PHE A 132 25.28 -0.71 -24.53
N LYS A 133 25.94 -1.67 -23.92
CA LYS A 133 26.47 -2.86 -24.61
C LYS A 133 25.64 -4.07 -24.25
N LEU A 134 24.99 -4.64 -25.25
CA LEU A 134 24.30 -5.93 -25.11
C LEU A 134 25.32 -7.05 -24.96
N ARG A 135 25.22 -7.85 -23.90
CA ARG A 135 26.02 -9.05 -23.68
C ARG A 135 25.09 -10.25 -23.52
N VAL A 136 25.30 -11.27 -24.34
CA VAL A 136 24.64 -12.57 -24.18
C VAL A 136 25.44 -13.39 -23.19
N LYS A 137 24.85 -13.77 -22.07
CA LYS A 137 25.55 -14.49 -20.98
C LYS A 137 25.71 -15.99 -21.26
N GLN A 138 24.80 -16.61 -22.02
CA GLN A 138 24.86 -18.04 -22.32
C GLN A 138 25.10 -18.30 -23.80
N GLN A 139 26.16 -19.07 -24.09
CA GLN A 139 26.41 -19.69 -25.40
C GLN A 139 25.77 -21.09 -25.39
N GLY A 140 24.50 -21.20 -25.60
CA GLY A 140 23.86 -22.49 -25.67
C GLY A 140 22.42 -22.38 -26.16
N ALA A 141 22.18 -22.89 -27.34
CA ALA A 141 20.91 -23.32 -27.92
C ALA A 141 19.76 -22.30 -28.08
N HIS A 142 19.88 -21.04 -27.87
CA HIS A 142 18.86 -20.01 -28.23
C HIS A 142 19.42 -18.62 -28.52
N PRO A 143 18.50 -17.82 -28.96
CA PRO A 143 18.29 -17.47 -30.34
C PRO A 143 19.06 -16.20 -30.69
N ALA A 144 18.79 -15.73 -31.85
CA ALA A 144 19.12 -14.41 -32.31
C ALA A 144 19.26 -13.38 -31.18
N ILE A 145 20.35 -12.65 -31.17
CA ILE A 145 20.60 -11.45 -30.36
C ILE A 145 19.27 -10.68 -30.27
N PRO A 146 18.77 -10.36 -29.06
CA PRO A 146 17.52 -9.63 -28.94
C PRO A 146 17.62 -8.38 -29.79
N THR A 147 16.70 -8.26 -30.70
CA THR A 147 16.62 -7.07 -31.53
C THR A 147 16.21 -5.90 -30.65
N ARG A 148 16.55 -4.67 -31.08
CA ARG A 148 16.05 -3.44 -30.47
C ARG A 148 14.54 -3.51 -30.22
N ASP A 149 13.80 -4.11 -31.15
CA ASP A 149 12.36 -4.24 -31.07
C ASP A 149 11.91 -5.18 -29.94
N PHE A 150 12.63 -6.27 -29.71
CA PHE A 150 12.35 -7.16 -28.56
C PHE A 150 12.54 -6.43 -27.23
N LEU A 151 13.67 -5.75 -27.03
CA LEU A 151 13.94 -5.01 -25.81
C LEU A 151 12.92 -3.89 -25.58
N ARG A 152 12.51 -3.20 -26.64
CA ARG A 152 11.44 -2.20 -26.60
C ARG A 152 10.10 -2.82 -26.15
N GLN A 153 9.73 -3.93 -26.75
CA GLN A 153 8.49 -4.62 -26.44
C GLN A 153 8.50 -5.14 -25.01
N PHE A 154 9.60 -5.72 -24.57
CA PHE A 154 9.74 -6.24 -23.21
C PHE A 154 9.72 -5.13 -22.16
N LEU A 155 10.41 -4.03 -22.36
CA LEU A 155 10.37 -2.89 -21.43
C LEU A 155 8.97 -2.24 -21.38
N SER A 156 8.31 -2.12 -22.52
CA SER A 156 6.91 -1.68 -22.56
C SER A 156 6.01 -2.61 -21.78
N PHE A 157 6.19 -3.92 -21.92
CA PHE A 157 5.45 -4.91 -21.16
C PHE A 157 5.66 -4.78 -19.64
N LEU A 158 6.88 -4.57 -19.18
CA LEU A 158 7.17 -4.44 -17.75
C LEU A 158 6.54 -3.18 -17.11
N THR A 159 6.24 -2.18 -17.88
CA THR A 159 5.72 -0.90 -17.40
C THR A 159 4.24 -0.68 -17.69
N TRP A 160 3.70 -1.35 -18.71
CA TRP A 160 2.28 -1.34 -19.04
C TRP A 160 1.60 -2.60 -18.52
N ASN A 161 0.34 -2.49 -18.10
CA ASN A 161 -0.43 -3.66 -17.71
C ASN A 161 -0.61 -4.58 -18.95
N PRO A 162 -0.19 -5.84 -18.90
CA PRO A 162 -0.23 -6.75 -20.04
C PRO A 162 -1.65 -7.01 -20.56
N LEU A 163 -2.68 -6.89 -19.71
CA LEU A 163 -4.09 -7.02 -20.11
C LEU A 163 -4.58 -5.82 -20.94
N PHE A 164 -3.93 -4.66 -20.79
CA PHE A 164 -4.35 -3.39 -21.39
C PHE A 164 -3.28 -2.73 -22.25
N GLN A 165 -2.27 -3.47 -22.69
CA GLN A 165 -1.16 -2.93 -23.51
C GLN A 165 -1.62 -2.08 -24.69
N LYS A 166 -2.68 -2.49 -25.38
CA LYS A 166 -3.23 -1.73 -26.52
C LYS A 166 -3.77 -0.37 -26.12
N GLN A 167 -4.20 -0.21 -24.87
CA GLN A 167 -4.72 1.04 -24.31
C GLN A 167 -3.64 1.85 -23.57
N GLN A 168 -2.41 1.33 -23.50
CA GLN A 168 -1.26 1.95 -22.82
C GLN A 168 -1.57 2.33 -21.35
N ILE A 169 -2.25 1.46 -20.62
CA ILE A 169 -2.55 1.66 -19.20
C ILE A 169 -1.30 1.33 -18.38
N GLU A 170 -0.88 2.26 -17.56
CA GLU A 170 0.32 2.12 -16.72
C GLU A 170 0.16 0.97 -15.72
N ARG A 171 1.23 0.20 -15.50
CA ARG A 171 1.26 -0.90 -14.52
C ARG A 171 1.14 -0.41 -13.08
N PHE A 172 1.55 0.80 -12.82
CA PHE A 172 1.57 1.42 -11.50
C PHE A 172 0.57 2.56 -11.38
N ALA A 173 -0.14 2.62 -10.24
CA ALA A 173 -0.99 3.75 -9.87
C ALA A 173 -0.71 4.18 -8.42
N LEU A 174 -0.66 5.48 -8.18
CA LEU A 174 -0.63 6.08 -6.84
C LEU A 174 -2.01 6.62 -6.50
N ILE A 175 -2.58 6.14 -5.39
CA ILE A 175 -3.86 6.63 -4.84
C ILE A 175 -3.55 7.59 -3.70
N ASP A 176 -3.91 8.84 -3.90
CA ASP A 176 -3.89 9.88 -2.88
C ASP A 176 -5.26 9.89 -2.17
N VAL A 177 -5.25 9.51 -0.90
CA VAL A 177 -6.48 9.40 -0.09
C VAL A 177 -7.14 10.75 0.15
N GLU A 178 -6.38 11.83 0.21
CA GLU A 178 -6.92 13.18 0.39
C GLU A 178 -7.66 13.71 -0.84
N ARG A 179 -7.34 13.20 -2.02
CA ARG A 179 -7.87 13.65 -3.31
C ARG A 179 -8.80 12.65 -3.97
N LEU A 180 -9.51 11.83 -3.18
CA LEU A 180 -10.39 10.80 -3.74
C LEU A 180 -11.57 11.43 -4.52
N PRO A 181 -11.68 11.25 -5.85
CA PRO A 181 -12.72 11.85 -6.67
C PRO A 181 -14.02 11.04 -6.59
N SER A 182 -14.91 11.39 -5.66
CA SER A 182 -16.16 10.67 -5.42
C SER A 182 -17.12 10.60 -6.63
N SER A 183 -17.10 11.62 -7.51
CA SER A 183 -17.97 11.67 -8.70
C SER A 183 -17.47 10.77 -9.82
N GLU A 184 -16.17 10.72 -10.04
CA GLU A 184 -15.55 9.85 -11.04
C GLU A 184 -15.66 8.38 -10.65
N LEU A 185 -15.45 8.08 -9.38
CA LEU A 185 -15.62 6.73 -8.87
C LEU A 185 -17.07 6.22 -9.05
N ALA A 186 -18.06 7.06 -8.74
CA ALA A 186 -19.46 6.68 -8.92
C ALA A 186 -19.78 6.33 -10.37
N LEU A 187 -19.18 7.07 -11.33
CA LEU A 187 -19.33 6.78 -12.76
C LEU A 187 -18.65 5.46 -13.13
N LYS A 188 -17.40 5.23 -12.72
CA LYS A 188 -16.70 3.97 -12.98
C LYS A 188 -17.43 2.76 -12.40
N LEU A 189 -17.97 2.87 -11.20
CA LEU A 189 -18.77 1.81 -10.58
C LEU A 189 -20.11 1.60 -11.31
N TYR A 190 -20.74 2.65 -11.80
CA TYR A 190 -21.95 2.55 -12.63
C TYR A 190 -21.64 1.87 -13.96
N ASP A 191 -20.58 2.28 -14.65
CA ASP A 191 -20.17 1.71 -15.93
C ASP A 191 -19.81 0.22 -15.77
N ALA A 192 -19.13 -0.15 -14.70
CA ALA A 192 -18.83 -1.55 -14.37
C ALA A 192 -20.10 -2.37 -14.15
N LYS A 193 -21.09 -1.82 -13.42
CA LYS A 193 -22.37 -2.46 -13.16
C LYS A 193 -23.17 -2.73 -14.43
N GLU A 194 -23.20 -1.76 -15.38
CA GLU A 194 -23.99 -1.83 -16.60
C GLU A 194 -23.20 -2.42 -17.78
N SER A 195 -21.94 -2.78 -17.56
CA SER A 195 -21.07 -3.28 -18.62
C SER A 195 -21.53 -4.64 -19.17
N PRO A 196 -21.56 -4.84 -20.48
CA PRO A 196 -21.78 -6.14 -21.10
C PRO A 196 -20.55 -7.04 -20.97
N GLU A 197 -19.39 -6.51 -20.62
CA GLU A 197 -18.13 -7.25 -20.42
C GLU A 197 -18.14 -7.94 -19.07
N LEU A 198 -18.02 -9.27 -19.08
CA LEU A 198 -18.07 -10.10 -17.88
C LEU A 198 -17.03 -9.67 -16.82
N GLU A 199 -15.85 -9.28 -17.26
CA GLU A 199 -14.78 -8.83 -16.35
C GLU A 199 -15.14 -7.54 -15.63
N GLN A 200 -15.72 -6.56 -16.31
CA GLN A 200 -16.16 -5.31 -15.70
C GLN A 200 -17.34 -5.55 -14.76
N ALA A 201 -18.34 -6.33 -15.17
CA ALA A 201 -19.48 -6.69 -14.32
C ALA A 201 -19.02 -7.38 -13.02
N ARG A 202 -18.04 -8.29 -13.09
CA ARG A 202 -17.44 -8.93 -11.92
C ARG A 202 -16.78 -7.95 -10.96
N ARG A 203 -16.24 -6.82 -11.42
CA ARG A 203 -15.65 -5.79 -10.54
C ARG A 203 -16.72 -5.13 -9.67
N TRP A 204 -17.91 -4.91 -10.22
CA TRP A 204 -19.04 -4.42 -9.45
C TRP A 204 -19.47 -5.44 -8.38
N GLU A 205 -19.60 -6.72 -8.73
CA GLU A 205 -19.95 -7.78 -7.78
C GLU A 205 -18.92 -7.87 -6.65
N LYS A 206 -17.63 -7.80 -6.98
CA LYS A 206 -16.54 -7.78 -5.99
C LYS A 206 -16.57 -6.54 -5.12
N PHE A 207 -16.95 -5.39 -5.67
CA PHE A 207 -17.13 -4.20 -4.85
C PHE A 207 -18.24 -4.43 -3.80
N LEU A 208 -19.37 -5.00 -4.18
CA LEU A 208 -20.44 -5.32 -3.25
C LEU A 208 -20.00 -6.36 -2.22
N ASP A 209 -19.29 -7.40 -2.63
CA ASP A 209 -18.74 -8.41 -1.72
C ASP A 209 -17.73 -7.82 -0.75
N ALA A 210 -16.81 -6.97 -1.20
CA ALA A 210 -15.85 -6.29 -0.34
C ALA A 210 -16.56 -5.36 0.68
N MET A 211 -17.58 -4.64 0.23
CA MET A 211 -18.36 -3.75 1.10
C MET A 211 -19.26 -4.49 2.08
N SER A 212 -19.62 -5.74 1.84
CA SER A 212 -20.36 -6.58 2.80
C SER A 212 -19.61 -6.78 4.13
N ALA A 213 -18.29 -6.67 4.10
CA ALA A 213 -17.45 -6.71 5.30
C ALA A 213 -17.73 -5.57 6.30
N PHE A 214 -18.44 -4.53 5.89
CA PHE A 214 -18.81 -3.37 6.71
C PHE A 214 -20.29 -3.37 7.12
N SER A 215 -21.01 -4.49 6.94
CA SER A 215 -22.45 -4.60 7.20
C SER A 215 -22.86 -4.32 8.64
N ASP A 216 -22.05 -4.66 9.63
CA ASP A 216 -22.29 -4.36 11.05
C ASP A 216 -22.30 -2.85 11.36
N ILE A 217 -21.64 -2.04 10.54
CA ILE A 217 -21.60 -0.58 10.66
C ILE A 217 -22.70 0.07 9.81
N LEU A 218 -22.94 -0.49 8.64
CA LEU A 218 -23.89 0.03 7.66
C LEU A 218 -25.32 -0.46 7.87
N GLY A 219 -25.49 -1.58 8.59
CA GLY A 219 -26.77 -2.31 8.71
C GLY A 219 -27.11 -3.13 7.47
N ASP A 220 -28.32 -3.67 7.44
CA ASP A 220 -28.80 -4.49 6.32
C ASP A 220 -29.16 -3.63 5.12
N GLY A 221 -28.29 -3.62 4.13
CA GLY A 221 -28.47 -2.85 2.90
C GLY A 221 -27.41 -3.21 1.86
N MET A 222 -27.45 -2.50 0.76
CA MET A 222 -26.48 -2.68 -0.32
C MET A 222 -26.15 -1.35 -1.02
N PHE A 223 -24.97 -1.26 -1.59
CA PHE A 223 -24.63 -0.14 -2.46
C PHE A 223 -25.32 -0.27 -3.81
N ILE A 224 -25.80 0.85 -4.32
CA ILE A 224 -26.37 0.98 -5.65
C ILE A 224 -25.74 2.14 -6.39
N ALA A 225 -25.37 1.92 -7.64
CA ALA A 225 -24.91 2.95 -8.54
C ALA A 225 -26.02 3.30 -9.54
N ILE A 226 -26.35 4.58 -9.65
CA ILE A 226 -27.46 5.08 -10.48
C ILE A 226 -26.97 6.26 -11.29
N TYR A 227 -27.34 6.29 -12.57
CA TYR A 227 -27.07 7.42 -13.46
C TYR A 227 -28.26 8.36 -13.53
N ASP A 228 -28.08 9.60 -13.11
CA ASP A 228 -29.05 10.69 -13.24
C ASP A 228 -28.89 11.35 -14.61
N ARG A 229 -29.78 11.01 -15.54
CA ARG A 229 -29.77 11.53 -16.89
C ARG A 229 -29.97 13.04 -16.95
N HIS A 230 -30.71 13.61 -16.01
CA HIS A 230 -30.97 15.07 -15.99
C HIS A 230 -29.74 15.86 -15.57
N LYS A 231 -28.94 15.31 -14.68
CA LYS A 231 -27.71 15.92 -14.17
C LYS A 231 -26.46 15.44 -14.89
N ASN A 232 -26.60 14.48 -15.81
CA ASN A 232 -25.49 13.82 -16.49
C ASN A 232 -24.42 13.34 -15.50
N LYS A 233 -24.85 12.71 -14.40
CA LYS A 233 -23.97 12.35 -13.28
C LYS A 233 -24.36 10.99 -12.68
N ALA A 234 -23.36 10.13 -12.46
CA ALA A 234 -23.55 8.94 -11.65
C ALA A 234 -23.51 9.28 -10.14
N ASN A 235 -24.32 8.58 -9.38
CA ASN A 235 -24.41 8.69 -7.93
C ASN A 235 -24.32 7.31 -7.31
N LEU A 236 -23.53 7.19 -6.25
CA LEU A 236 -23.45 6.01 -5.40
C LEU A 236 -24.27 6.26 -4.13
N SER A 237 -25.12 5.32 -3.77
CA SER A 237 -25.97 5.39 -2.60
C SER A 237 -25.98 4.05 -1.87
N TYR A 238 -26.20 4.08 -0.56
CA TYR A 238 -26.48 2.89 0.23
C TYR A 238 -28.00 2.77 0.42
N GLN A 239 -28.56 1.64 0.05
CA GLN A 239 -30.00 1.37 0.13
C GLN A 239 -30.29 0.30 1.16
N THR A 240 -31.10 0.64 2.15
CA THR A 240 -31.72 -0.29 3.09
C THR A 240 -33.17 -0.56 2.70
N SER A 241 -33.89 -1.40 3.45
CA SER A 241 -35.32 -1.61 3.29
C SER A 241 -36.17 -0.35 3.52
N PHE A 242 -35.66 0.64 4.26
CA PHE A 242 -36.39 1.83 4.69
C PHE A 242 -35.93 3.13 4.05
N ALA A 243 -34.67 3.20 3.64
CA ALA A 243 -34.09 4.45 3.18
C ALA A 243 -33.03 4.25 2.10
N ARG A 244 -32.82 5.28 1.30
CA ARG A 244 -31.70 5.41 0.37
C ARG A 244 -30.87 6.61 0.79
N MET A 245 -29.62 6.37 1.15
CA MET A 245 -28.68 7.39 1.59
C MET A 245 -27.57 7.59 0.53
N PRO A 246 -27.46 8.76 -0.09
CA PRO A 246 -26.32 9.08 -0.95
C PRO A 246 -25.00 8.96 -0.19
N LEU A 247 -23.94 8.55 -0.90
CA LEU A 247 -22.61 8.31 -0.28
C LEU A 247 -22.13 9.48 0.59
N HIS A 248 -22.35 10.72 0.16
CA HIS A 248 -21.89 11.91 0.89
C HIS A 248 -22.65 12.16 2.22
N LEU A 249 -23.74 11.45 2.50
CA LEU A 249 -24.45 11.49 3.78
C LEU A 249 -24.03 10.38 4.74
N LEU A 250 -23.24 9.42 4.30
CA LEU A 250 -22.64 8.42 5.19
C LEU A 250 -21.50 9.06 6.00
N GLY A 251 -21.11 8.42 7.09
CA GLY A 251 -19.97 8.87 7.89
C GLY A 251 -18.67 8.91 7.05
N SER A 252 -17.81 9.88 7.34
CA SER A 252 -16.57 10.13 6.56
C SER A 252 -15.68 8.87 6.44
N GLY A 253 -15.54 8.10 7.52
CA GLY A 253 -14.76 6.85 7.48
C GLY A 253 -15.34 5.81 6.54
N VAL A 254 -16.70 5.69 6.45
CA VAL A 254 -17.34 4.81 5.49
C VAL A 254 -17.13 5.31 4.05
N GLN A 255 -17.27 6.62 3.83
CA GLN A 255 -17.01 7.22 2.52
C GLN A 255 -15.59 6.89 2.04
N GLN A 256 -14.62 6.96 2.93
CA GLN A 256 -13.23 6.65 2.64
C GLN A 256 -13.02 5.16 2.32
N CYS A 257 -13.58 4.26 3.12
CA CYS A 257 -13.54 2.82 2.81
C CYS A 257 -14.14 2.50 1.44
N VAL A 258 -15.32 3.07 1.14
CA VAL A 258 -15.98 2.93 -0.17
C VAL A 258 -15.09 3.43 -1.29
N SER A 259 -14.47 4.59 -1.11
CA SER A 259 -13.60 5.20 -2.11
C SER A 259 -12.35 4.37 -2.37
N LEU A 260 -11.67 3.90 -1.30
CA LEU A 260 -10.48 3.07 -1.43
C LEU A 260 -10.78 1.73 -2.08
N VAL A 261 -11.80 1.02 -1.60
CA VAL A 261 -12.22 -0.28 -2.17
C VAL A 261 -12.62 -0.12 -3.64
N GLY A 262 -13.44 0.91 -3.93
CA GLY A 262 -13.88 1.18 -5.28
C GLY A 262 -12.74 1.53 -6.23
N LEU A 263 -11.81 2.39 -5.82
CA LEU A 263 -10.66 2.77 -6.66
C LEU A 263 -9.73 1.59 -6.92
N LEU A 264 -9.45 0.75 -5.90
CA LEU A 264 -8.64 -0.45 -6.08
C LEU A 264 -9.23 -1.43 -7.08
N LEU A 265 -10.56 -1.59 -7.10
CA LEU A 265 -11.24 -2.46 -8.05
C LEU A 265 -11.42 -1.83 -9.43
N MET A 266 -11.52 -0.50 -9.49
CA MET A 266 -11.72 0.23 -10.76
C MET A 266 -10.41 0.68 -11.40
N THR A 267 -9.27 0.51 -10.73
CA THR A 267 -7.97 0.73 -11.37
C THR A 267 -7.63 -0.42 -12.30
N ASN A 268 -6.96 -0.09 -13.40
CA ASN A 268 -6.41 -1.08 -14.31
C ASN A 268 -4.91 -1.33 -14.06
N ALA A 269 -4.34 -0.73 -13.01
CA ALA A 269 -2.95 -0.94 -12.62
C ALA A 269 -2.80 -2.27 -11.87
N THR A 270 -1.71 -2.99 -12.15
CA THR A 270 -1.36 -4.22 -11.43
C THR A 270 -0.66 -3.96 -10.12
N ILE A 271 0.03 -2.83 -10.00
CA ILE A 271 0.73 -2.38 -8.81
C ILE A 271 0.11 -1.06 -8.36
N VAL A 272 -0.30 -0.99 -7.10
CA VAL A 272 -0.94 0.22 -6.56
C VAL A 272 -0.24 0.66 -5.29
N SER A 273 0.00 1.95 -5.16
CA SER A 273 0.45 2.56 -3.91
C SER A 273 -0.66 3.39 -3.29
N ILE A 274 -0.79 3.34 -1.98
CA ILE A 274 -1.78 4.10 -1.20
C ILE A 274 -1.06 4.80 -0.07
N GLU A 275 -1.24 6.12 0.03
CA GLU A 275 -0.72 6.90 1.14
C GLU A 275 -1.74 6.95 2.27
N GLU A 276 -1.31 6.59 3.47
CA GLU A 276 -2.05 6.72 4.73
C GLU A 276 -3.55 6.34 4.64
N PRO A 277 -3.87 5.08 4.28
CA PRO A 277 -5.25 4.64 4.14
C PRO A 277 -6.07 4.76 5.44
N GLU A 278 -5.39 4.89 6.58
CA GLU A 278 -5.99 5.07 7.90
C GLU A 278 -6.53 6.47 8.19
N LEU A 279 -6.20 7.48 7.40
CA LEU A 279 -6.66 8.84 7.63
C LEU A 279 -8.18 8.89 7.80
N ASN A 280 -8.65 9.61 8.82
CA ASN A 280 -10.06 9.74 9.17
C ASN A 280 -10.80 8.44 9.49
N LEU A 281 -10.10 7.30 9.65
CA LEU A 281 -10.70 6.03 10.01
C LEU A 281 -10.52 5.75 11.51
N ARG A 282 -11.60 5.31 12.18
CA ARG A 282 -11.50 4.71 13.50
C ARG A 282 -10.74 3.38 13.39
N TYR A 283 -10.06 2.99 14.46
CA TYR A 283 -9.20 1.81 14.49
C TYR A 283 -9.90 0.53 14.01
N SER A 284 -11.14 0.30 14.42
CA SER A 284 -11.94 -0.86 13.97
C SER A 284 -12.18 -0.87 12.46
N LEU A 285 -12.37 0.29 11.84
CA LEU A 285 -12.48 0.41 10.38
C LEU A 285 -11.15 0.16 9.68
N GLN A 286 -10.04 0.59 10.27
CA GLN A 286 -8.70 0.34 9.74
C GLN A 286 -8.39 -1.17 9.70
N GLU A 287 -8.66 -1.89 10.80
CA GLU A 287 -8.49 -3.36 10.85
C GLU A 287 -9.32 -4.05 9.78
N ARG A 288 -10.57 -3.63 9.64
CA ARG A 288 -11.49 -4.19 8.65
C ARG A 288 -11.05 -3.91 7.22
N LEU A 289 -10.65 -2.67 6.94
CA LEU A 289 -10.11 -2.29 5.63
C LEU A 289 -8.87 -3.11 5.28
N ARG A 290 -7.94 -3.30 6.23
CA ARG A 290 -6.81 -4.19 6.07
C ARG A 290 -7.22 -5.62 5.69
N ASP A 291 -8.21 -6.16 6.39
CA ASP A 291 -8.67 -7.54 6.14
C ASP A 291 -9.35 -7.65 4.77
N VAL A 292 -10.09 -6.64 4.36
CA VAL A 292 -10.64 -6.52 3.00
C VAL A 292 -9.54 -6.48 1.96
N PHE A 293 -8.48 -5.70 2.15
CA PHE A 293 -7.33 -5.69 1.24
C PHE A 293 -6.72 -7.08 1.08
N LYS A 294 -6.50 -7.79 2.19
CA LYS A 294 -5.88 -9.11 2.19
C LYS A 294 -6.73 -10.21 1.57
N GLN A 295 -8.01 -10.20 1.87
CA GLN A 295 -8.88 -11.33 1.56
C GLN A 295 -9.68 -11.16 0.28
N LYS A 296 -9.95 -9.91 -0.12
CA LYS A 296 -10.93 -9.62 -1.16
C LYS A 296 -10.42 -8.80 -2.33
N LEU A 297 -9.29 -8.10 -2.19
CA LEU A 297 -8.85 -7.14 -3.20
C LEU A 297 -7.50 -7.46 -3.83
N VAL A 298 -6.48 -7.80 -3.04
CA VAL A 298 -5.11 -7.96 -3.55
C VAL A 298 -4.83 -9.41 -3.95
N GLY A 299 -4.24 -9.59 -5.12
CA GLY A 299 -3.94 -10.93 -5.67
C GLY A 299 -5.17 -11.71 -6.13
N VAL A 300 -6.33 -11.07 -6.24
CA VAL A 300 -7.55 -11.67 -6.76
C VAL A 300 -7.86 -11.17 -8.17
N LEU A 301 -8.54 -11.99 -8.96
CA LEU A 301 -8.90 -11.63 -10.33
C LEU A 301 -9.66 -10.29 -10.38
N GLY A 302 -9.14 -9.32 -11.12
CA GLY A 302 -9.71 -7.96 -11.28
C GLY A 302 -9.30 -6.96 -10.20
N GLY A 303 -8.48 -7.35 -9.21
CA GLY A 303 -7.79 -6.45 -8.29
C GLY A 303 -6.30 -6.30 -8.64
N PRO A 304 -5.58 -5.42 -7.96
CA PRO A 304 -4.13 -5.32 -8.12
C PRO A 304 -3.43 -6.58 -7.61
N SER A 305 -2.35 -6.98 -8.27
CA SER A 305 -1.53 -8.09 -7.81
C SER A 305 -0.63 -7.71 -6.64
N GLN A 306 -0.27 -6.43 -6.54
CA GLN A 306 0.60 -5.92 -5.48
C GLN A 306 0.18 -4.51 -5.03
N ILE A 307 0.21 -4.28 -3.70
CA ILE A 307 0.01 -2.95 -3.14
C ILE A 307 1.17 -2.55 -2.22
N PHE A 308 1.47 -1.25 -2.20
CA PHE A 308 2.34 -0.58 -1.26
C PHE A 308 1.51 0.38 -0.42
N LEU A 309 1.60 0.27 0.89
CA LEU A 309 0.89 1.14 1.83
C LEU A 309 1.91 1.91 2.66
N THR A 310 1.75 3.23 2.78
CA THR A 310 2.39 3.96 3.87
C THR A 310 1.41 4.07 5.01
N SER A 311 1.84 3.82 6.23
CA SER A 311 0.95 3.88 7.40
C SER A 311 1.69 4.26 8.67
N HIS A 312 0.94 4.88 9.59
CA HIS A 312 1.33 5.11 10.98
C HIS A 312 0.55 4.19 11.92
N SER A 313 -0.49 3.53 11.42
CA SER A 313 -1.39 2.76 12.25
C SER A 313 -0.88 1.33 12.47
N PRO A 314 -0.84 0.85 13.72
CA PRO A 314 -0.55 -0.54 14.03
C PRO A 314 -1.59 -1.52 13.45
N ALA A 315 -2.76 -1.04 13.02
CA ALA A 315 -3.76 -1.87 12.35
C ALA A 315 -3.21 -2.51 11.07
N PHE A 316 -2.32 -1.81 10.35
CA PHE A 316 -1.71 -2.30 9.12
C PHE A 316 -0.42 -3.12 9.34
N GLU A 317 0.12 -3.16 10.57
CA GLU A 317 1.27 -4.03 10.94
C GLU A 317 0.90 -5.52 10.97
N SER A 318 0.04 -5.96 10.10
CA SER A 318 -0.48 -7.31 10.10
C SER A 318 -0.03 -8.08 8.87
N GLY A 319 0.99 -8.83 9.01
CA GLY A 319 1.54 -9.71 7.99
C GLY A 319 2.70 -10.48 8.60
N PRO A 320 3.41 -11.31 7.84
CA PRO A 320 4.62 -11.92 8.36
C PRO A 320 5.71 -10.87 8.61
N PHE A 321 5.67 -9.74 7.90
CA PHE A 321 6.63 -8.65 8.04
C PHE A 321 6.07 -7.33 7.52
N PHE A 322 6.70 -6.23 7.91
CA PHE A 322 6.51 -4.87 7.40
C PHE A 322 7.85 -4.15 7.27
N TYR A 323 7.88 -3.01 6.63
CA TYR A 323 9.09 -2.21 6.42
C TYR A 323 9.06 -1.01 7.34
N GLN A 324 10.02 -0.96 8.29
CA GLN A 324 10.21 0.19 9.17
C GLN A 324 11.13 1.19 8.51
N MET A 325 10.68 2.43 8.36
CA MET A 325 11.47 3.52 7.81
C MET A 325 11.88 4.48 8.93
N GLU A 326 13.17 4.72 9.07
CA GLU A 326 13.76 5.55 10.12
C GLU A 326 14.71 6.58 9.52
N ARG A 327 14.80 7.74 10.15
CA ARG A 327 15.77 8.76 9.74
C ARG A 327 17.08 8.58 10.50
N THR A 328 18.17 8.44 9.76
CA THR A 328 19.53 8.40 10.33
C THR A 328 20.31 9.65 9.91
N PRO A 329 21.45 9.96 10.54
CA PRO A 329 22.31 11.06 10.11
C PRO A 329 22.81 10.94 8.66
N LYS A 330 22.79 9.71 8.11
CA LYS A 330 23.19 9.43 6.71
C LYS A 330 22.00 9.45 5.73
N GLY A 331 20.80 9.75 6.22
CA GLY A 331 19.57 9.74 5.43
C GLY A 331 18.58 8.66 5.91
N PRO A 332 17.44 8.52 5.23
CA PRO A 332 16.42 7.53 5.58
C PRO A 332 16.92 6.11 5.28
N VAL A 333 16.64 5.21 6.20
CA VAL A 333 16.93 3.77 6.11
C VAL A 333 15.64 3.00 6.26
N VAL A 334 15.49 1.94 5.46
CA VAL A 334 14.36 1.01 5.55
C VAL A 334 14.86 -0.31 6.06
N THR A 335 14.19 -0.85 7.09
CA THR A 335 14.51 -2.15 7.69
C THR A 335 13.27 -3.04 7.63
N LYS A 336 13.43 -4.26 7.14
CA LYS A 336 12.37 -5.27 7.18
C LYS A 336 12.23 -5.80 8.60
N ARG A 337 11.02 -5.72 9.16
CA ARG A 337 10.69 -6.20 10.50
C ARG A 337 9.71 -7.37 10.42
N LYS A 338 9.98 -8.47 11.12
CA LYS A 338 8.98 -9.51 11.32
C LYS A 338 8.01 -9.07 12.42
N VAL A 339 6.72 -9.24 12.19
CA VAL A 339 5.67 -8.87 13.17
C VAL A 339 5.88 -9.64 14.49
N GLU A 340 6.27 -10.91 14.45
CA GLU A 340 6.63 -11.68 15.64
C GLU A 340 7.85 -11.12 16.39
N GLN A 341 8.87 -10.65 15.66
CA GLN A 341 10.07 -10.06 16.27
C GLN A 341 9.79 -8.66 16.84
N ALA A 342 8.92 -7.87 16.21
CA ALA A 342 8.46 -6.62 16.77
C ALA A 342 7.62 -6.84 18.04
N ARG A 343 6.83 -7.92 18.09
CA ARG A 343 6.10 -8.35 19.29
C ARG A 343 7.04 -8.87 20.38
N LEU A 344 8.16 -9.51 20.02
CA LEU A 344 9.16 -10.05 20.93
C LEU A 344 10.19 -9.01 21.40
N ALA A 345 10.45 -7.97 20.61
CA ALA A 345 11.37 -6.88 20.97
C ALA A 345 10.83 -6.00 22.12
N VAL A 346 9.53 -6.05 22.39
CA VAL A 346 8.93 -5.56 23.63
C VAL A 346 9.03 -6.70 24.66
N GLY A 347 10.23 -6.85 25.21
CA GLY A 347 10.66 -7.92 26.09
C GLY A 347 9.68 -8.35 27.18
N PHE A 348 8.95 -9.43 26.89
CA PHE A 348 8.50 -10.33 27.94
C PHE A 348 9.26 -11.63 27.76
N PRO A 349 9.99 -12.11 28.79
CA PRO A 349 10.56 -13.44 28.77
C PRO A 349 9.42 -14.43 28.57
N GLN A 350 9.57 -15.33 27.58
CA GLN A 350 8.67 -16.48 27.37
C GLN A 350 8.68 -17.47 28.54
N GLU A 351 9.45 -17.20 29.60
CA GLU A 351 9.63 -18.09 30.74
C GLU A 351 8.93 -17.50 31.96
N VAL A 352 8.06 -18.33 32.49
CA VAL A 352 7.41 -18.24 33.79
C VAL A 352 6.12 -17.44 33.83
N THR A 353 5.09 -17.96 33.20
CA THR A 353 3.76 -17.72 33.72
C THR A 353 3.57 -18.69 34.92
N PRO A 354 3.40 -18.20 36.14
CA PRO A 354 3.13 -19.09 37.27
C PRO A 354 1.88 -19.93 36.99
N PRO A 355 1.82 -21.20 37.48
CA PRO A 355 0.62 -22.01 37.28
C PRO A 355 -0.59 -21.31 37.87
N GLY A 356 -1.61 -21.06 37.02
CA GLY A 356 -2.82 -20.36 37.39
C GLY A 356 -2.92 -18.90 36.93
N MET A 357 -1.86 -18.31 36.39
CA MET A 357 -1.93 -16.98 35.76
C MET A 357 -2.04 -17.09 34.24
N ASN A 358 -2.98 -16.38 33.70
CA ASN A 358 -3.17 -16.25 32.26
C ASN A 358 -2.53 -14.95 31.78
N ALA A 359 -1.34 -15.02 31.21
CA ALA A 359 -0.69 -13.87 30.59
C ALA A 359 -1.26 -13.63 29.18
N ALA A 360 -1.50 -12.37 28.85
CA ALA A 360 -1.82 -11.95 27.49
C ALA A 360 -0.79 -10.92 27.04
N ASN A 361 -0.17 -11.15 25.89
CA ASN A 361 0.79 -10.21 25.34
C ASN A 361 0.06 -9.06 24.67
N CYS A 362 0.36 -7.83 25.07
CA CYS A 362 -0.07 -6.61 24.42
C CYS A 362 1.12 -5.99 23.68
N TYR A 363 0.85 -5.41 22.51
CA TYR A 363 1.83 -4.66 21.75
C TYR A 363 1.66 -3.16 22.05
N LEU A 364 2.74 -2.51 22.45
CA LEU A 364 2.82 -1.05 22.56
C LEU A 364 3.53 -0.53 21.31
N SER A 365 2.84 0.27 20.49
CA SER A 365 3.44 0.91 19.32
C SER A 365 4.41 2.02 19.74
N THR A 366 5.27 2.44 18.82
CA THR A 366 6.19 3.58 19.02
C THR A 366 5.46 4.89 19.32
N ASP A 367 4.19 4.99 18.91
CA ASP A 367 3.32 6.16 19.15
C ASP A 367 2.55 6.04 20.47
N GLY A 368 2.87 5.05 21.29
CA GLY A 368 2.25 4.85 22.59
C GLY A 368 0.88 4.16 22.56
N ILE A 369 0.46 3.60 21.43
CA ILE A 369 -0.82 2.91 21.30
C ILE A 369 -0.67 1.45 21.75
N VAL A 370 -1.53 1.02 22.69
CA VAL A 370 -1.61 -0.38 23.17
C VAL A 370 -2.82 -1.06 22.57
N ARG A 371 -2.60 -2.19 21.92
CA ARG A 371 -3.70 -3.07 21.51
C ARG A 371 -4.01 -4.04 22.63
N VAL A 372 -5.16 -3.86 23.27
CA VAL A 372 -5.62 -4.74 24.33
C VAL A 372 -6.32 -5.95 23.70
N PRO A 373 -5.85 -7.20 23.94
CA PRO A 373 -6.47 -8.40 23.44
C PRO A 373 -7.93 -8.52 23.87
N GLU A 374 -8.77 -9.13 23.04
CA GLU A 374 -10.20 -9.30 23.28
C GLU A 374 -10.52 -9.90 24.67
N ARG A 375 -9.76 -10.93 25.06
CA ARG A 375 -9.89 -11.55 26.38
C ARG A 375 -9.68 -10.56 27.53
N ILE A 376 -8.67 -9.67 27.42
CA ILE A 376 -8.41 -8.65 28.45
C ILE A 376 -9.53 -7.60 28.42
N ARG A 377 -10.02 -7.20 27.24
CA ARG A 377 -11.18 -6.29 27.11
C ARG A 377 -12.43 -6.87 27.77
N GLN A 378 -12.65 -8.19 27.66
CA GLN A 378 -13.77 -8.87 28.35
C GLN A 378 -13.60 -8.83 29.89
N VAL A 379 -12.36 -9.07 30.40
CA VAL A 379 -12.05 -8.97 31.84
C VAL A 379 -12.24 -7.54 32.37
N LEU A 380 -11.94 -6.54 31.56
CA LEU A 380 -12.14 -5.13 31.88
C LEU A 380 -13.62 -4.69 31.77
N GLY A 381 -14.52 -5.53 31.27
CA GLY A 381 -15.90 -5.16 30.99
C GLY A 381 -16.06 -4.28 29.75
N LEU A 382 -15.05 -4.20 28.87
CA LEU A 382 -14.99 -3.32 27.71
C LEU A 382 -14.91 -4.10 26.37
N PRO A 383 -15.85 -5.01 26.05
CA PRO A 383 -15.76 -5.86 24.86
C PRO A 383 -15.73 -5.04 23.55
N ASN A 384 -16.42 -3.90 23.52
CA ASN A 384 -16.55 -3.02 22.36
C ASN A 384 -15.63 -1.79 22.41
N GLY A 385 -14.68 -1.76 23.34
CA GLY A 385 -13.83 -0.60 23.63
C GLY A 385 -14.43 0.29 24.71
N GLY A 386 -13.66 1.26 25.21
CA GLY A 386 -14.04 2.19 26.27
C GLY A 386 -12.81 2.88 26.85
N GLY A 387 -13.03 3.73 27.86
CA GLY A 387 -11.98 4.37 28.64
C GLY A 387 -11.26 3.36 29.52
N VAL A 388 -9.97 3.50 29.64
CA VAL A 388 -9.13 2.76 30.59
C VAL A 388 -8.23 3.75 31.33
N MET A 389 -8.00 3.47 32.61
CA MET A 389 -7.06 4.21 33.43
C MET A 389 -5.82 3.36 33.71
N PHE A 390 -4.69 4.02 33.74
CA PHE A 390 -3.43 3.39 34.14
C PHE A 390 -3.07 3.87 35.55
N LEU A 391 -3.07 2.95 36.49
CA LEU A 391 -2.66 3.19 37.85
C LEU A 391 -1.19 2.79 38.03
N GLU A 392 -0.32 3.76 38.30
CA GLU A 392 1.09 3.52 38.56
C GLU A 392 1.26 3.12 40.04
N ARG A 393 1.87 1.94 40.27
CA ARG A 393 2.33 1.49 41.58
C ARG A 393 3.84 1.28 41.53
N GLU A 394 4.50 1.21 42.68
CA GLU A 394 5.97 1.22 42.82
C GLU A 394 6.75 0.40 41.77
N ASN A 395 6.26 -0.75 41.33
CA ASN A 395 6.96 -1.62 40.36
C ASN A 395 6.07 -2.13 39.22
N ARG A 396 4.88 -1.61 39.02
CA ARG A 396 3.95 -2.05 37.97
C ARG A 396 2.95 -0.97 37.60
N VAL A 397 2.43 -1.08 36.39
CA VAL A 397 1.29 -0.30 35.94
C VAL A 397 0.10 -1.23 35.80
N GLU A 398 -1.00 -0.92 36.44
CA GLU A 398 -2.26 -1.64 36.35
C GLU A 398 -3.17 -0.92 35.37
N MET A 399 -3.84 -1.65 34.48
CA MET A 399 -4.84 -1.11 33.57
C MET A 399 -6.24 -1.48 34.08
N LEU A 400 -7.06 -0.51 34.32
CA LEU A 400 -8.38 -0.65 34.92
C LEU A 400 -9.44 0.02 34.03
N SER A 401 -10.67 -0.50 34.03
CA SER A 401 -11.83 0.25 33.51
C SER A 401 -12.25 1.31 34.52
N ASP A 402 -13.04 2.29 34.06
CA ASP A 402 -13.60 3.34 34.95
C ASP A 402 -14.38 2.73 36.12
N GLU A 403 -15.12 1.63 35.89
CA GLU A 403 -15.86 0.92 36.95
C GLU A 403 -14.94 0.26 37.95
N GLN A 404 -13.88 -0.41 37.50
CA GLN A 404 -12.90 -1.05 38.38
C GLN A 404 -12.12 -0.04 39.22
N PHE A 405 -11.80 1.13 38.63
CA PHE A 405 -11.14 2.21 39.35
C PHE A 405 -12.05 2.81 40.43
N ALA A 406 -13.33 3.01 40.13
CA ALA A 406 -14.31 3.49 41.11
C ALA A 406 -14.42 2.53 42.31
N MET A 407 -14.42 1.20 42.07
CA MET A 407 -14.44 0.21 43.15
C MET A 407 -13.21 0.30 44.08
N ILE A 408 -12.02 0.57 43.52
CA ILE A 408 -10.81 0.73 44.31
C ILE A 408 -10.89 1.98 45.19
N LEU A 409 -11.45 3.05 44.70
CA LEU A 409 -11.65 4.28 45.47
C LEU A 409 -12.65 4.11 46.61
N ASP A 410 -13.66 3.27 46.42
CA ASP A 410 -14.66 2.98 47.45
C ASP A 410 -14.11 1.99 48.53
N GLU A 411 -13.08 1.21 48.19
CA GLU A 411 -12.44 0.24 49.11
C GLU A 411 -11.28 0.83 49.93
N GLU A 412 -10.76 2.01 49.61
CA GLU A 412 -9.81 2.68 50.49
C GLU A 412 -10.54 3.16 51.73
N PRO A 413 -10.30 2.56 52.93
CA PRO A 413 -10.91 3.04 54.16
C PRO A 413 -10.38 4.44 54.42
N GLY A 414 -11.31 5.38 54.55
CA GLY A 414 -10.98 6.71 54.99
C GLY A 414 -10.03 6.64 56.17
N ASP A 415 -8.91 7.33 56.07
CA ASP A 415 -8.01 7.60 57.17
C ASP A 415 -8.81 8.40 58.23
N ASP A 416 -9.53 7.66 59.08
CA ASP A 416 -10.15 8.24 60.27
C ASP A 416 -9.02 8.77 61.15
N GLY A 417 -8.67 10.00 60.88
CA GLY A 417 -7.75 10.76 61.69
C GLY A 417 -8.22 10.75 63.14
N ASP A 418 -7.54 9.95 63.98
CA ASP A 418 -7.60 10.07 65.42
C ASP A 418 -7.17 11.47 65.86
N GLU A 419 -8.16 12.37 65.95
CA GLU A 419 -8.13 13.48 66.87
C GLU A 419 -8.33 12.92 68.28
N GLN A 420 -7.25 12.64 69.01
CA GLN A 420 -7.32 12.60 70.46
C GLN A 420 -6.12 13.28 71.11
N SER A 421 -6.49 14.41 71.75
CA SER A 421 -5.90 15.11 72.92
C SER A 421 -4.46 15.58 72.84
#